data_56c23fb1ed3ee2e1db027536116e443b
#
_entry.id   56c23fb1ed3ee2e1db027536116e443b
#
_cell.length_a   1.000
_cell.length_b   1.000
_cell.length_c   1.000
_cell.angle_alpha   90.00
_cell.angle_beta   90.00
_cell.angle_gamma   90.00
#
_symmetry.space_group_name_H-M   'P 1'
#
loop_
_entity.id
_entity.type
_entity.pdbx_description
1 polymer ?
#
loop_
_entity_poly.entity_id
_entity_poly.type
_entity_poly.pdbx_seq_one_letter_code
_entity_poly.pdbx_strand_id
1 'polypeptide(L)'
;MVLLVVDAQELITTDKLYMADRFIANVKQLIGEARANGVEVIYVRHDDGEGCELTKGKAGYEIYSGFAPAKGEKIFDKRVNSPFRDTGLLEYLHSKGENDIIITGLQTDYCIDASVKCGFEHGFRVIVPNFANSTFDNEYMSAENSYIYYNEFMWNGRDAECISVEAVISLMKKSKNG
;
A
#
# COMPACT_ATOMS: atom_id res chain seq x y z
N MET A 1 6.36 13.62 -1.14
CA MET A 1 6.22 12.26 -0.54
C MET A 1 4.76 12.00 -0.22
N VAL A 2 4.23 10.83 -0.59
CA VAL A 2 2.85 10.39 -0.28
C VAL A 2 2.85 8.98 0.31
N LEU A 3 1.80 8.63 1.07
CA LEU A 3 1.54 7.28 1.57
C LEU A 3 0.40 6.65 0.76
N LEU A 4 0.68 5.58 0.02
CA LEU A 4 -0.30 4.77 -0.67
C LEU A 4 -0.74 3.60 0.20
N VAL A 5 -2.04 3.50 0.48
CA VAL A 5 -2.68 2.36 1.18
C VAL A 5 -3.42 1.56 0.11
N VAL A 6 -2.80 0.47 -0.35
CA VAL A 6 -3.25 -0.31 -1.51
C VAL A 6 -4.08 -1.50 -1.05
N ASP A 7 -5.30 -1.60 -1.53
CA ASP A 7 -6.23 -2.74 -1.38
C ASP A 7 -6.41 -3.26 0.06
N ALA A 8 -6.23 -2.39 1.05
CA ALA A 8 -6.55 -2.73 2.43
C ALA A 8 -8.08 -2.62 2.64
N GLN A 9 -8.82 -3.59 2.08
CA GLN A 9 -10.28 -3.64 2.01
C GLN A 9 -10.83 -4.68 3.01
N GLU A 10 -12.08 -4.49 3.45
CA GLU A 10 -12.72 -5.32 4.49
C GLU A 10 -12.69 -6.82 4.18
N LEU A 11 -12.87 -7.22 2.92
CA LEU A 11 -12.89 -8.63 2.54
C LEU A 11 -11.58 -9.36 2.79
N ILE A 12 -10.45 -8.66 2.56
CA ILE A 12 -9.12 -9.28 2.54
C ILE A 12 -8.23 -8.84 3.72
N THR A 13 -8.66 -7.88 4.54
CA THR A 13 -7.93 -7.48 5.75
C THR A 13 -8.43 -8.32 6.94
N THR A 14 -7.91 -9.54 7.05
CA THR A 14 -8.38 -10.54 8.03
C THR A 14 -7.23 -11.04 8.92
N ASP A 15 -7.59 -11.79 9.97
CA ASP A 15 -6.65 -12.45 10.89
C ASP A 15 -5.86 -13.61 10.27
N LYS A 16 -6.20 -14.02 9.05
CA LYS A 16 -5.49 -15.06 8.29
C LYS A 16 -4.25 -14.55 7.55
N LEU A 17 -4.05 -13.24 7.50
CA LEU A 17 -2.85 -12.64 6.90
C LEU A 17 -1.60 -12.98 7.70
N TYR A 18 -0.47 -13.10 7.03
CA TYR A 18 0.82 -13.21 7.71
C TYR A 18 1.06 -12.01 8.62
N MET A 19 1.33 -12.27 9.90
CA MET A 19 1.55 -11.23 10.92
C MET A 19 0.44 -10.16 10.96
N ALA A 20 -0.83 -10.57 10.83
CA ALA A 20 -2.00 -9.69 10.70
C ALA A 20 -2.04 -8.54 11.71
N ASP A 21 -1.87 -8.83 13.00
CA ASP A 21 -1.90 -7.80 14.05
C ASP A 21 -0.79 -6.76 13.86
N ARG A 22 0.41 -7.21 13.49
CA ARG A 22 1.55 -6.33 13.24
C ARG A 22 1.33 -5.48 11.99
N PHE A 23 0.83 -6.08 10.92
CA PHE A 23 0.45 -5.37 9.70
C PHE A 23 -0.56 -4.26 10.01
N ILE A 24 -1.66 -4.61 10.69
CA ILE A 24 -2.71 -3.64 11.05
C ILE A 24 -2.16 -2.51 11.93
N ALA A 25 -1.36 -2.85 12.94
CA ALA A 25 -0.77 -1.86 13.84
C ALA A 25 0.17 -0.90 13.08
N ASN A 26 1.04 -1.45 12.21
CA ASN A 26 2.00 -0.66 11.43
C ASN A 26 1.30 0.28 10.44
N VAL A 27 0.31 -0.22 9.69
CA VAL A 27 -0.43 0.63 8.74
C VAL A 27 -1.19 1.74 9.46
N LYS A 28 -1.85 1.44 10.59
CA LYS A 28 -2.50 2.47 11.43
C LYS A 28 -1.50 3.54 11.89
N GLN A 29 -0.33 3.12 12.37
CA GLN A 29 0.71 4.03 12.82
C GLN A 29 1.19 4.92 11.66
N LEU A 30 1.47 4.34 10.49
CA LEU A 30 1.91 5.08 9.31
C LEU A 30 0.87 6.10 8.84
N ILE A 31 -0.42 5.73 8.79
CA ILE A 31 -1.51 6.66 8.46
C ILE A 31 -1.57 7.83 9.46
N GLY A 32 -1.51 7.53 10.75
CA GLY A 32 -1.52 8.55 11.81
C GLY A 32 -0.34 9.52 11.71
N GLU A 33 0.86 8.99 11.49
CA GLU A 33 2.09 9.80 11.35
C GLU A 33 2.12 10.58 10.03
N ALA A 34 1.62 10.01 8.93
CA ALA A 34 1.47 10.73 7.67
C ALA A 34 0.59 11.97 7.84
N ARG A 35 -0.60 11.80 8.43
CA ARG A 35 -1.54 12.90 8.74
C ARG A 35 -0.90 13.95 9.66
N ALA A 36 -0.22 13.53 10.72
CA ALA A 36 0.43 14.44 11.68
C ALA A 36 1.57 15.25 11.06
N ASN A 37 2.21 14.73 10.03
CA ASN A 37 3.35 15.37 9.37
C ASN A 37 3.01 16.01 8.01
N GLY A 38 1.73 16.04 7.62
CA GLY A 38 1.29 16.66 6.36
C GLY A 38 1.66 15.86 5.11
N VAL A 39 1.98 14.56 5.26
CA VAL A 39 2.16 13.62 4.15
C VAL A 39 0.77 13.17 3.70
N GLU A 40 0.47 13.32 2.41
CA GLU A 40 -0.82 12.95 1.85
C GLU A 40 -1.04 11.44 1.91
N VAL A 41 -2.20 11.03 2.43
CA VAL A 41 -2.61 9.62 2.44
C VAL A 41 -3.56 9.41 1.26
N ILE A 42 -3.22 8.43 0.43
CA ILE A 42 -3.99 8.08 -0.77
C ILE A 42 -4.36 6.61 -0.67
N TYR A 43 -5.63 6.31 -0.87
CA TYR A 43 -6.14 4.94 -0.87
C TYR A 43 -6.33 4.44 -2.29
N VAL A 44 -6.07 3.16 -2.48
CA VAL A 44 -6.37 2.44 -3.72
C VAL A 44 -7.25 1.25 -3.36
N ARG A 45 -8.33 1.02 -4.12
CA ARG A 45 -9.23 -0.12 -3.95
C ARG A 45 -9.26 -0.97 -5.22
N HIS A 46 -9.24 -2.26 -5.05
CA HIS A 46 -9.42 -3.22 -6.15
C HIS A 46 -10.89 -3.54 -6.35
N ASP A 47 -11.32 -3.61 -7.60
CA ASP A 47 -12.67 -4.01 -8.04
C ASP A 47 -12.56 -5.20 -8.98
N ASP A 48 -12.94 -6.40 -8.50
CA ASP A 48 -12.95 -7.64 -9.30
C ASP A 48 -14.10 -7.67 -10.34
N GLY A 49 -14.99 -6.69 -10.29
CA GLY A 49 -16.11 -6.56 -11.21
C GLY A 49 -17.40 -7.20 -10.73
N GLU A 50 -18.42 -7.08 -11.57
CA GLU A 50 -19.78 -7.54 -11.26
C GLU A 50 -19.81 -9.05 -10.96
N GLY A 51 -20.55 -9.41 -9.92
CA GLY A 51 -20.69 -10.79 -9.46
C GLY A 51 -19.66 -11.24 -8.42
N CYS A 52 -18.60 -10.46 -8.17
CA CYS A 52 -17.59 -10.75 -7.15
C CYS A 52 -17.95 -10.12 -5.80
N GLU A 53 -17.40 -10.66 -4.71
CA GLU A 53 -17.56 -10.04 -3.38
C GLU A 53 -16.68 -8.80 -3.20
N LEU A 54 -15.52 -8.75 -3.86
CA LEU A 54 -14.65 -7.58 -3.91
C LEU A 54 -15.07 -6.65 -5.07
N THR A 55 -16.27 -6.12 -5.01
CA THR A 55 -16.80 -5.22 -6.03
C THR A 55 -17.58 -4.06 -5.43
N LYS A 56 -17.63 -2.96 -6.16
CA LYS A 56 -18.30 -1.72 -5.74
C LYS A 56 -19.74 -1.96 -5.31
N GLY A 57 -20.09 -1.44 -4.14
CA GLY A 57 -21.42 -1.62 -3.54
C GLY A 57 -21.54 -2.81 -2.60
N LYS A 58 -20.50 -3.63 -2.46
CA LYS A 58 -20.43 -4.70 -1.46
C LYS A 58 -19.64 -4.22 -0.23
N ALA A 59 -19.98 -4.74 0.94
CA ALA A 59 -19.28 -4.41 2.19
C ALA A 59 -17.79 -4.78 2.12
N GLY A 60 -17.44 -5.90 1.50
CA GLY A 60 -16.05 -6.36 1.33
C GLY A 60 -15.17 -5.44 0.50
N TYR A 61 -15.77 -4.63 -0.38
CA TYR A 61 -15.08 -3.67 -1.22
C TYR A 61 -14.61 -2.41 -0.45
N GLU A 62 -15.27 -2.07 0.63
CA GLU A 62 -14.93 -0.86 1.37
C GLU A 62 -13.55 -0.97 2.02
N ILE A 63 -12.90 0.17 2.22
CA ILE A 63 -11.62 0.24 2.94
C ILE A 63 -11.84 -0.31 4.35
N TYR A 64 -10.91 -1.15 4.81
CA TYR A 64 -10.93 -1.69 6.16
C TYR A 64 -11.18 -0.59 7.19
N SER A 65 -12.19 -0.78 8.02
CA SER A 65 -12.68 0.24 8.96
C SER A 65 -11.58 0.75 9.92
N GLY A 66 -10.60 -0.11 10.21
CA GLY A 66 -9.42 0.28 10.99
C GLY A 66 -8.50 1.30 10.31
N PHE A 67 -8.63 1.51 8.99
CA PHE A 67 -7.84 2.44 8.18
C PHE A 67 -8.70 3.55 7.55
N ALA A 68 -9.89 3.78 8.04
CA ALA A 68 -10.89 4.66 7.44
C ALA A 68 -10.28 5.99 6.94
N PRO A 69 -10.56 6.37 5.68
CA PRO A 69 -10.09 7.63 5.12
C PRO A 69 -10.63 8.83 5.88
N ALA A 70 -9.79 9.83 6.08
CA ALA A 70 -10.22 11.13 6.57
C ALA A 70 -10.91 11.95 5.46
N LYS A 71 -11.69 12.97 5.86
CA LYS A 71 -12.38 13.83 4.90
C LYS A 71 -11.38 14.52 3.96
N GLY A 72 -11.54 14.27 2.67
CA GLY A 72 -10.72 14.89 1.62
C GLY A 72 -9.53 14.04 1.15
N GLU A 73 -9.21 12.94 1.81
CA GLU A 73 -8.22 11.99 1.32
C GLU A 73 -8.70 11.33 0.02
N LYS A 74 -7.78 11.10 -0.90
CA LYS A 74 -8.09 10.57 -2.24
C LYS A 74 -8.26 9.06 -2.21
N ILE A 75 -9.21 8.59 -3.01
CA ILE A 75 -9.43 7.16 -3.24
C ILE A 75 -9.43 6.94 -4.75
N PHE A 76 -8.62 6.01 -5.22
CA PHE A 76 -8.55 5.57 -6.61
C PHE A 76 -9.02 4.12 -6.71
N ASP A 77 -9.91 3.83 -7.65
CA ASP A 77 -10.39 2.47 -7.91
C ASP A 77 -9.63 1.89 -9.11
N LYS A 78 -9.26 0.61 -9.02
CA LYS A 78 -8.53 -0.12 -10.07
C LYS A 78 -9.15 -1.50 -10.33
N ARG A 79 -8.86 -2.07 -11.50
CA ARG A 79 -9.30 -3.40 -11.93
C ARG A 79 -8.15 -4.33 -12.33
N VAL A 80 -6.91 -3.90 -12.07
CA VAL A 80 -5.69 -4.67 -12.32
C VAL A 80 -4.77 -4.52 -11.12
N ASN A 81 -3.71 -5.30 -11.03
CA ASN A 81 -2.82 -5.25 -9.87
C ASN A 81 -2.13 -3.89 -9.69
N SER A 82 -1.67 -3.26 -10.78
CA SER A 82 -1.02 -1.95 -10.72
C SER A 82 -2.01 -0.83 -10.40
N PRO A 83 -1.71 0.06 -9.44
CA PRO A 83 -2.54 1.23 -9.14
C PRO A 83 -2.41 2.36 -10.16
N PHE A 84 -1.46 2.26 -11.09
CA PHE A 84 -1.18 3.32 -12.06
C PHE A 84 -1.94 3.17 -13.39
N ARG A 85 -2.42 1.95 -13.70
CA ARG A 85 -3.08 1.69 -14.95
C ARG A 85 -4.53 2.14 -14.92
N ASP A 86 -4.87 3.10 -15.79
CA ASP A 86 -6.25 3.59 -16.04
C ASP A 86 -6.98 4.14 -14.79
N THR A 87 -6.23 4.65 -13.80
CA THR A 87 -6.77 5.18 -12.54
C THR A 87 -6.69 6.70 -12.42
N GLY A 88 -5.77 7.33 -13.14
CA GLY A 88 -5.42 8.75 -12.97
C GLY A 88 -4.46 9.01 -11.80
N LEU A 89 -4.02 7.98 -11.07
CA LEU A 89 -3.10 8.14 -9.94
C LEU A 89 -1.73 8.68 -10.39
N LEU A 90 -1.21 8.18 -11.52
CA LEU A 90 0.10 8.62 -12.03
C LEU A 90 0.10 10.11 -12.35
N GLU A 91 -0.91 10.55 -13.09
CA GLU A 91 -1.10 11.96 -13.45
C GLU A 91 -1.29 12.83 -12.22
N TYR A 92 -2.02 12.32 -11.23
CA TYR A 92 -2.22 13.00 -9.96
C TYR A 92 -0.90 13.21 -9.23
N LEU A 93 -0.08 12.18 -9.05
CA LEU A 93 1.22 12.26 -8.38
C LEU A 93 2.17 13.21 -9.12
N HIS A 94 2.24 13.13 -10.44
CA HIS A 94 3.04 14.05 -11.25
C HIS A 94 2.56 15.50 -11.12
N SER A 95 1.26 15.75 -11.08
CA SER A 95 0.69 17.11 -10.91
C SER A 95 1.05 17.73 -9.56
N LYS A 96 1.33 16.89 -8.56
CA LYS A 96 1.80 17.30 -7.22
C LYS A 96 3.31 17.44 -7.11
N GLY A 97 4.06 17.04 -8.15
CA GLY A 97 5.52 17.01 -8.11
C GLY A 97 6.08 15.97 -7.13
N GLU A 98 5.32 14.91 -6.88
CA GLU A 98 5.75 13.85 -5.96
C GLU A 98 6.84 12.98 -6.61
N ASN A 99 7.90 12.71 -5.85
CA ASN A 99 8.99 11.84 -6.28
C ASN A 99 9.12 10.60 -5.39
N ASP A 100 8.66 10.68 -4.15
CA ASP A 100 8.74 9.60 -3.17
C ASP A 100 7.35 9.04 -2.89
N ILE A 101 7.20 7.72 -3.03
CA ILE A 101 5.97 7.01 -2.67
C ILE A 101 6.26 5.95 -1.61
N ILE A 102 5.51 5.98 -0.53
CA ILE A 102 5.50 4.93 0.50
C ILE A 102 4.34 4.00 0.16
N ILE A 103 4.61 2.70 0.02
CA ILE A 103 3.60 1.70 -0.36
C ILE A 103 3.31 0.77 0.81
N THR A 104 2.04 0.66 1.18
CA THR A 104 1.51 -0.26 2.20
C THR A 104 0.26 -0.95 1.67
N GLY A 105 -0.14 -2.07 2.29
CA GLY A 105 -1.41 -2.73 1.96
C GLY A 105 -1.28 -4.19 1.55
N LEU A 106 -2.15 -4.63 0.66
CA LEU A 106 -2.36 -6.04 0.28
C LEU A 106 -2.40 -6.23 -1.24
N GLN A 107 -2.16 -7.42 -1.76
CA GLN A 107 -1.37 -8.49 -1.15
C GLN A 107 0.07 -8.39 -1.63
N THR A 108 1.03 -8.82 -0.84
CA THR A 108 2.47 -8.74 -1.14
C THR A 108 2.80 -9.22 -2.54
N ASP A 109 2.35 -10.42 -2.90
CA ASP A 109 2.68 -11.14 -4.13
C ASP A 109 1.79 -10.75 -5.35
N TYR A 110 0.85 -9.83 -5.19
CA TYR A 110 -0.04 -9.34 -6.24
C TYR A 110 0.04 -7.81 -6.41
N CYS A 111 -0.86 -7.10 -5.75
CA CYS A 111 -1.02 -5.66 -5.97
C CYS A 111 0.13 -4.85 -5.40
N ILE A 112 0.77 -5.30 -4.32
CA ILE A 112 1.94 -4.62 -3.78
C ILE A 112 3.14 -4.82 -4.70
N ASP A 113 3.43 -6.05 -5.17
CA ASP A 113 4.50 -6.29 -6.15
C ASP A 113 4.34 -5.44 -7.42
N ALA A 114 3.12 -5.43 -7.98
CA ALA A 114 2.82 -4.60 -9.14
C ALA A 114 2.97 -3.09 -8.85
N SER A 115 2.57 -2.64 -7.65
CA SER A 115 2.70 -1.24 -7.25
C SER A 115 4.16 -0.82 -7.12
N VAL A 116 4.99 -1.66 -6.49
CA VAL A 116 6.42 -1.43 -6.30
C VAL A 116 7.12 -1.33 -7.64
N LYS A 117 7.00 -2.35 -8.50
CA LYS A 117 7.66 -2.39 -9.81
C LYS A 117 7.21 -1.26 -10.74
N CYS A 118 5.90 -1.06 -10.86
CA CYS A 118 5.39 0.01 -11.71
C CYS A 118 5.76 1.39 -11.16
N GLY A 119 5.74 1.61 -9.84
CA GLY A 119 6.19 2.85 -9.23
C GLY A 119 7.66 3.14 -9.56
N PHE A 120 8.52 2.14 -9.44
CA PHE A 120 9.94 2.25 -9.80
C PHE A 120 10.11 2.56 -11.31
N GLU A 121 9.43 1.84 -12.19
CA GLU A 121 9.48 2.06 -13.64
C GLU A 121 8.95 3.45 -14.07
N HIS A 122 8.03 4.04 -13.29
CA HIS A 122 7.58 5.43 -13.47
C HIS A 122 8.52 6.47 -12.87
N GLY A 123 9.67 6.06 -12.32
CA GLY A 123 10.72 6.96 -11.81
C GLY A 123 10.52 7.44 -10.37
N PHE A 124 9.58 6.87 -9.63
CA PHE A 124 9.44 7.18 -8.20
C PHE A 124 10.52 6.49 -7.37
N ARG A 125 10.96 7.14 -6.32
CA ARG A 125 11.62 6.48 -5.20
C ARG A 125 10.56 5.73 -4.40
N VAL A 126 10.61 4.41 -4.44
CA VAL A 126 9.64 3.54 -3.76
C VAL A 126 10.18 3.13 -2.40
N ILE A 127 9.37 3.32 -1.35
CA ILE A 127 9.70 2.98 0.03
C ILE A 127 8.63 1.99 0.53
N VAL A 128 9.06 0.83 1.01
CA VAL A 128 8.18 -0.21 1.57
C VAL A 128 8.50 -0.38 3.05
N PRO A 129 7.59 0.04 3.97
CA PRO A 129 7.80 -0.15 5.39
C PRO A 129 7.69 -1.61 5.78
N ASN A 130 8.63 -2.12 6.57
CA ASN A 130 8.63 -3.51 7.03
C ASN A 130 7.34 -3.85 7.79
N PHE A 131 6.73 -4.99 7.46
CA PHE A 131 5.47 -5.48 8.02
C PHE A 131 4.29 -4.50 7.87
N ALA A 132 4.33 -3.66 6.83
CA ALA A 132 3.20 -2.84 6.41
C ALA A 132 2.59 -3.32 5.08
N ASN A 133 2.98 -4.49 4.61
CA ASN A 133 2.31 -5.30 3.61
C ASN A 133 2.20 -6.74 4.12
N SER A 134 1.26 -7.51 3.56
CA SER A 134 1.01 -8.89 3.94
C SER A 134 0.32 -9.66 2.82
N THR A 135 0.22 -10.98 2.99
CA THR A 135 -0.45 -11.90 2.07
C THR A 135 -0.97 -13.13 2.80
N PHE A 136 -1.58 -14.06 2.05
CA PHE A 136 -2.06 -15.34 2.51
C PHE A 136 -1.15 -16.49 2.04
N ASP A 137 -1.27 -17.65 2.68
CA ASP A 137 -0.72 -18.88 2.13
C ASP A 137 -1.35 -19.19 0.77
N ASN A 138 -0.56 -19.71 -0.15
CA ASN A 138 -1.03 -20.24 -1.43
C ASN A 138 -0.47 -21.64 -1.67
N GLU A 139 -0.89 -22.30 -2.76
CA GLU A 139 -0.49 -23.68 -3.07
C GLU A 139 1.03 -23.88 -3.32
N TYR A 140 1.76 -22.82 -3.58
CA TYR A 140 3.19 -22.86 -3.90
C TYR A 140 4.08 -22.38 -2.75
N MET A 141 3.56 -21.46 -1.91
CA MET A 141 4.39 -20.78 -0.92
C MET A 141 3.58 -20.36 0.31
N SER A 142 4.17 -20.48 1.49
CA SER A 142 3.59 -19.90 2.69
C SER A 142 3.60 -18.36 2.61
N ALA A 143 2.69 -17.71 3.29
CA ALA A 143 2.62 -16.24 3.36
C ALA A 143 3.91 -15.64 3.94
N GLU A 144 4.53 -16.31 4.92
CA GLU A 144 5.83 -15.93 5.47
C GLU A 144 6.93 -15.95 4.40
N ASN A 145 7.04 -17.05 3.65
CA ASN A 145 8.05 -17.18 2.59
C ASN A 145 7.78 -16.17 1.46
N SER A 146 6.53 -15.94 1.08
CA SER A 146 6.16 -14.89 0.13
C SER A 146 6.61 -13.52 0.63
N TYR A 147 6.28 -13.18 1.88
CA TYR A 147 6.66 -11.91 2.47
C TYR A 147 8.19 -11.71 2.44
N ILE A 148 8.97 -12.69 2.92
CA ILE A 148 10.44 -12.64 2.94
C ILE A 148 10.99 -12.52 1.52
N TYR A 149 10.52 -13.36 0.59
CA TYR A 149 10.97 -13.36 -0.80
C TYR A 149 10.82 -11.99 -1.47
N TYR A 150 9.64 -11.36 -1.33
CA TYR A 150 9.40 -10.07 -1.97
C TYR A 150 10.11 -8.92 -1.26
N ASN A 151 10.00 -8.81 0.06
CA ASN A 151 10.56 -7.67 0.79
C ASN A 151 12.10 -7.70 0.89
N GLU A 152 12.72 -8.88 1.05
CA GLU A 152 14.17 -8.96 1.27
C GLU A 152 14.95 -9.24 -0.01
N PHE A 153 14.39 -10.03 -0.95
CA PHE A 153 15.10 -10.45 -2.16
C PHE A 153 14.66 -9.70 -3.41
N MET A 154 13.35 -9.60 -3.68
CA MET A 154 12.87 -9.02 -4.94
C MET A 154 12.98 -7.49 -4.97
N TRP A 155 12.55 -6.81 -3.92
CA TRP A 155 12.43 -5.35 -3.94
C TRP A 155 13.61 -4.63 -3.32
N ASN A 156 14.09 -5.10 -2.14
CA ASN A 156 15.06 -4.34 -1.36
C ASN A 156 16.39 -4.14 -2.09
N GLY A 157 16.76 -2.86 -2.28
CA GLY A 157 17.98 -2.47 -2.99
C GLY A 157 17.90 -2.61 -4.52
N ARG A 158 16.71 -2.91 -5.08
CA ARG A 158 16.45 -2.99 -6.53
C ARG A 158 15.33 -2.01 -6.92
N ASP A 159 14.09 -2.39 -6.66
CA ASP A 159 12.91 -1.62 -7.05
C ASP A 159 12.37 -0.75 -5.91
N ALA A 160 12.79 -1.03 -4.67
CA ALA A 160 12.37 -0.28 -3.48
C ALA A 160 13.44 -0.27 -2.37
N GLU A 161 13.23 0.62 -1.41
CA GLU A 161 13.90 0.62 -0.10
C GLU A 161 12.95 -0.01 0.93
N CYS A 162 13.24 -1.25 1.35
CA CYS A 162 12.47 -1.92 2.41
C CYS A 162 13.11 -1.59 3.76
N ILE A 163 12.48 -0.70 4.54
CA ILE A 163 13.03 -0.14 5.76
C ILE A 163 12.03 -0.22 6.92
N SER A 164 12.50 -0.03 8.15
CA SER A 164 11.63 -0.09 9.32
C SER A 164 10.57 1.01 9.33
N VAL A 165 9.44 0.78 10.00
CA VAL A 165 8.38 1.78 10.18
C VAL A 165 8.92 3.05 10.83
N GLU A 166 9.81 2.94 11.81
CA GLU A 166 10.43 4.07 12.50
C GLU A 166 11.30 4.91 11.56
N ALA A 167 12.02 4.25 10.63
CA ALA A 167 12.81 4.94 9.61
C ALA A 167 11.91 5.73 8.64
N VAL A 168 10.79 5.12 8.21
CA VAL A 168 9.79 5.80 7.36
C VAL A 168 9.18 7.01 8.07
N ILE A 169 8.78 6.85 9.33
CA ILE A 169 8.26 7.96 10.15
C ILE A 169 9.29 9.09 10.25
N SER A 170 10.56 8.74 10.42
CA SER A 170 11.64 9.74 10.45
C SER A 170 11.78 10.51 9.14
N LEU A 171 11.55 9.84 7.97
CA LEU A 171 11.51 10.50 6.66
C LEU A 171 10.30 11.45 6.55
N MET A 172 9.11 11.02 6.98
CA MET A 172 7.90 11.86 7.00
C MET A 172 8.11 13.14 7.82
N LYS A 173 8.75 13.04 8.98
CA LYS A 173 9.05 14.20 9.86
C LYS A 173 10.03 15.18 9.21
N LYS A 174 11.01 14.68 8.46
CA LYS A 174 11.99 15.53 7.74
C LYS A 174 11.33 16.27 6.57
N SER A 175 10.43 15.62 5.82
CA SER A 175 9.76 16.25 4.68
C SER A 175 8.86 17.44 5.08
N LYS A 176 8.41 17.50 6.33
CA LYS A 176 7.64 18.64 6.86
C LYS A 176 8.47 19.89 7.11
N ASN A 177 9.78 19.74 7.32
CA ASN A 177 10.68 20.81 7.76
C ASN A 177 11.58 21.35 6.64
N GLY A 178 11.42 20.85 5.43
CA GLY A 178 12.15 21.31 4.22
C GLY A 178 11.20 21.95 3.21
#